data_cc9895942e5afbaf9988bac66ea68cb3
#
_entry.id   cc9895942e5afbaf9988bac66ea68cb3
#
_cell.length_a   1.000
_cell.length_b   1.000
_cell.length_c   1.000
_cell.angle_alpha   90.00
_cell.angle_beta   90.00
_cell.angle_gamma   90.00
#
_symmetry.space_group_name_H-M   'P 1'
#
loop_
_entity.id
_entity.type
_entity.pdbx_description
1 polymer ?
#
loop_
_entity_poly.entity_id
_entity_poly.type
_entity_poly.pdbx_seq_one_letter_code
_entity_poly.pdbx_strand_id
1 'polypeptide(L)'
;MSISFQGLGNEGRLGNQMFQYAFVRGVAANRGFDWVIPGPDADRLDNYGLFDCFELTNCDLSKNTGEPFFAKRVEYRDMHFNEQIFNECEDNTNFSGNFQTEKYFEAIAPSIREDFTFKEAYSVPCQEFIDSLGGRDECIFLHVRRGSPGLTGRRGEKLSLIHI
;
A
#
# COMPACT_ATOMS: atom_id res chain seq x y z
N MET A 1 -15.91 -14.98 -6.71
CA MET A 1 -16.05 -13.50 -6.86
C MET A 1 -14.73 -12.87 -6.46
N SER A 2 -14.17 -11.99 -7.29
CA SER A 2 -12.85 -11.41 -7.05
C SER A 2 -12.79 -9.94 -7.48
N ILE A 3 -11.94 -9.17 -6.80
CA ILE A 3 -11.59 -7.79 -7.14
C ILE A 3 -10.08 -7.66 -7.28
N SER A 4 -9.62 -6.59 -7.91
CA SER A 4 -8.18 -6.39 -8.13
C SER A 4 -7.72 -4.95 -8.00
N PHE A 5 -6.40 -4.80 -7.88
CA PHE A 5 -5.69 -3.55 -8.05
C PHE A 5 -4.48 -3.78 -8.98
N GLN A 6 -4.76 -3.87 -10.29
CA GLN A 6 -3.74 -4.21 -11.30
C GLN A 6 -2.68 -3.12 -11.51
N GLY A 7 -3.00 -1.88 -11.14
CA GLY A 7 -2.06 -0.76 -11.17
C GLY A 7 -1.10 -0.69 -9.96
N LEU A 8 -1.24 -1.59 -9.00
CA LEU A 8 -0.39 -1.61 -7.81
C LEU A 8 1.08 -1.79 -8.22
N GLY A 9 1.94 -0.93 -7.70
CA GLY A 9 3.35 -0.87 -8.10
C GLY A 9 3.66 0.14 -9.21
N ASN A 10 2.70 0.45 -10.09
CA ASN A 10 2.85 1.49 -11.12
C ASN A 10 2.32 2.85 -10.66
N GLU A 11 1.39 2.86 -9.72
CA GLU A 11 0.73 4.07 -9.23
C GLU A 11 1.24 4.44 -7.83
N GLY A 12 2.10 5.45 -7.76
CA GLY A 12 2.62 5.96 -6.50
C GLY A 12 3.84 5.21 -5.98
N ARG A 13 4.37 5.69 -4.84
CA ARG A 13 5.52 5.09 -4.13
C ARG A 13 5.05 4.19 -3.01
N LEU A 14 5.99 3.58 -2.28
CA LEU A 14 5.74 2.57 -1.25
C LEU A 14 4.55 2.88 -0.32
N GLY A 15 4.47 4.09 0.24
CA GLY A 15 3.35 4.46 1.11
C GLY A 15 1.98 4.41 0.41
N ASN A 16 1.90 4.83 -0.86
CA ASN A 16 0.66 4.69 -1.63
C ASN A 16 0.33 3.21 -1.89
N GLN A 17 1.34 2.42 -2.22
CA GLN A 17 1.19 0.97 -2.46
C GLN A 17 0.68 0.26 -1.20
N MET A 18 1.15 0.64 -0.02
CA MET A 18 0.65 0.11 1.25
C MET A 18 -0.85 0.40 1.42
N PHE A 19 -1.29 1.63 1.15
CA PHE A 19 -2.72 1.97 1.20
C PHE A 19 -3.55 1.22 0.16
N GLN A 20 -3.06 1.12 -1.07
CA GLN A 20 -3.74 0.40 -2.16
C GLN A 20 -3.87 -1.10 -1.86
N TYR A 21 -2.83 -1.71 -1.32
CA TYR A 21 -2.83 -3.09 -0.85
C TYR A 21 -3.84 -3.30 0.28
N ALA A 22 -3.78 -2.48 1.32
CA ALA A 22 -4.68 -2.57 2.46
C ALA A 22 -6.15 -2.31 2.06
N PHE A 23 -6.38 -1.36 1.14
CA PHE A 23 -7.68 -1.07 0.57
C PHE A 23 -8.30 -2.28 -0.13
N VAL A 24 -7.61 -2.90 -1.10
CA VAL A 24 -8.19 -4.02 -1.85
C VAL A 24 -8.49 -5.20 -0.93
N ARG A 25 -7.64 -5.47 0.06
CA ARG A 25 -7.87 -6.49 1.08
C ARG A 25 -9.08 -6.18 1.96
N GLY A 26 -9.19 -4.93 2.40
CA GLY A 26 -10.29 -4.50 3.27
C GLY A 26 -11.64 -4.56 2.56
N VAL A 27 -11.71 -4.08 1.31
CA VAL A 27 -12.92 -4.20 0.50
C VAL A 27 -13.26 -5.66 0.22
N ALA A 28 -12.28 -6.48 -0.13
CA ALA A 28 -12.48 -7.92 -0.33
C ALA A 28 -13.04 -8.60 0.91
N ALA A 29 -12.47 -8.32 2.09
CA ALA A 29 -12.95 -8.85 3.35
C ALA A 29 -14.39 -8.41 3.67
N ASN A 30 -14.71 -7.13 3.45
CA ASN A 30 -16.07 -6.59 3.66
C ASN A 30 -17.10 -7.22 2.73
N ARG A 31 -16.72 -7.51 1.48
CA ARG A 31 -17.62 -8.06 0.46
C ARG A 31 -17.64 -9.60 0.40
N GLY A 32 -16.74 -10.27 1.11
CA GLY A 32 -16.58 -11.72 1.00
C GLY A 32 -16.01 -12.14 -0.37
N PHE A 33 -15.16 -11.30 -0.98
CA PHE A 33 -14.55 -11.55 -2.27
C PHE A 33 -13.10 -12.04 -2.11
N ASP A 34 -12.61 -12.75 -3.11
CA ASP A 34 -11.17 -12.91 -3.32
C ASP A 34 -10.57 -11.61 -3.87
N TRP A 35 -9.27 -11.46 -3.76
CA TRP A 35 -8.57 -10.30 -4.29
C TRP A 35 -7.27 -10.71 -4.98
N VAL A 36 -6.88 -9.91 -5.97
CA VAL A 36 -5.72 -10.16 -6.83
C VAL A 36 -4.92 -8.88 -7.00
N ILE A 37 -3.61 -8.98 -6.88
CA ILE A 37 -2.64 -7.90 -7.16
C ILE A 37 -1.53 -8.44 -8.07
N PRO A 38 -0.78 -7.58 -8.79
CA PRO A 38 0.41 -8.01 -9.52
C PRO A 38 1.42 -8.69 -8.59
N GLY A 39 2.06 -9.76 -9.07
CA GLY A 39 3.17 -10.39 -8.36
C GLY A 39 4.46 -9.56 -8.43
N PRO A 40 5.51 -9.95 -7.68
CA PRO A 40 6.79 -9.22 -7.67
C PRO A 40 7.50 -9.22 -9.04
N ASP A 41 7.27 -10.24 -9.85
CA ASP A 41 7.91 -10.45 -11.15
C ASP A 41 7.10 -9.88 -12.32
N ALA A 42 6.11 -9.06 -12.07
CA ALA A 42 5.32 -8.46 -13.13
C ALA A 42 6.16 -7.42 -13.90
N ASP A 43 6.34 -7.63 -15.20
CA ASP A 43 7.27 -6.94 -16.14
C ASP A 43 7.14 -5.40 -16.24
N ARG A 44 6.30 -4.77 -15.43
CA ARG A 44 5.96 -3.34 -15.56
C ARG A 44 6.30 -2.50 -14.34
N LEU A 45 7.00 -3.06 -13.36
CA LEU A 45 7.00 -2.48 -12.01
C LEU A 45 8.37 -1.91 -11.65
N ASP A 46 8.66 -0.72 -12.15
CA ASP A 46 9.91 0.01 -11.83
C ASP A 46 10.05 0.40 -10.34
N ASN A 47 9.00 0.25 -9.53
CA ASN A 47 9.00 0.76 -8.17
C ASN A 47 8.07 -0.02 -7.22
N TYR A 48 8.04 -1.34 -7.34
CA TYR A 48 7.15 -2.19 -6.55
C TYR A 48 7.78 -2.62 -5.22
N GLY A 49 7.86 -1.68 -4.27
CA GLY A 49 8.55 -1.89 -3.00
C GLY A 49 7.84 -2.79 -1.99
N LEU A 50 6.59 -3.18 -2.18
CA LEU A 50 5.85 -3.99 -1.21
C LEU A 50 6.53 -5.33 -0.95
N PHE A 51 6.80 -6.09 -2.02
CA PHE A 51 7.44 -7.40 -1.91
C PHE A 51 8.92 -7.33 -1.55
N ASP A 52 9.56 -6.19 -1.80
CA ASP A 52 10.94 -5.99 -1.39
C ASP A 52 11.05 -5.76 0.11
N CYS A 53 10.15 -4.96 0.67
CA CYS A 53 10.24 -4.48 2.05
C CYS A 53 9.54 -5.35 3.08
N PHE A 54 8.43 -6.02 2.71
CA PHE A 54 7.53 -6.66 3.66
C PHE A 54 7.35 -8.15 3.42
N GLU A 55 6.97 -8.88 4.47
CA GLU A 55 6.73 -10.33 4.42
C GLU A 55 5.45 -10.69 3.67
N LEU A 56 4.41 -9.84 3.75
CA LEU A 56 3.10 -10.05 3.11
C LEU A 56 2.52 -11.44 3.36
N THR A 57 2.54 -11.90 4.59
CA THR A 57 2.22 -13.29 5.00
C THR A 57 0.83 -13.78 4.58
N ASN A 58 -0.12 -12.85 4.44
CA ASN A 58 -1.49 -13.16 4.02
C ASN A 58 -1.73 -12.94 2.52
N CYS A 59 -0.66 -12.70 1.72
CA CYS A 59 -0.75 -12.51 0.27
C CYS A 59 -0.56 -13.85 -0.46
N ASP A 60 -1.64 -14.44 -0.95
CA ASP A 60 -1.62 -15.67 -1.73
C ASP A 60 -1.57 -15.37 -3.23
N LEU A 61 -0.35 -15.34 -3.78
CA LEU A 61 -0.13 -15.11 -5.21
C LEU A 61 -0.55 -16.31 -6.09
N SER A 62 -0.82 -17.49 -5.54
CA SER A 62 -1.30 -18.63 -6.31
C SER A 62 -2.68 -18.39 -6.94
N LYS A 63 -3.42 -17.44 -6.39
CA LYS A 63 -4.69 -16.96 -6.94
C LYS A 63 -4.54 -16.09 -8.20
N ASN A 64 -3.32 -15.64 -8.51
CA ASN A 64 -3.00 -14.90 -9.74
C ASN A 64 -2.86 -15.85 -10.94
N THR A 65 -3.90 -16.58 -11.26
CA THR A 65 -3.91 -17.58 -12.34
C THR A 65 -4.02 -16.94 -13.73
N GLY A 66 -2.99 -16.24 -14.18
CA GLY A 66 -2.96 -15.50 -15.44
C GLY A 66 -3.38 -14.04 -15.28
N GLU A 67 -3.48 -13.29 -16.40
CA GLU A 67 -4.03 -11.93 -16.37
C GLU A 67 -5.55 -12.01 -16.19
N PRO A 68 -6.09 -11.77 -14.98
CA PRO A 68 -7.53 -11.80 -14.81
C PRO A 68 -8.13 -10.63 -15.59
N PHE A 69 -9.01 -10.94 -16.51
CA PHE A 69 -9.78 -9.92 -17.19
C PHE A 69 -10.84 -9.38 -16.22
N PHE A 70 -10.65 -8.15 -15.78
CA PHE A 70 -11.66 -7.45 -15.00
C PHE A 70 -12.50 -6.56 -15.91
N ALA A 71 -13.80 -6.87 -15.99
CA ALA A 71 -14.72 -6.20 -16.90
C ALA A 71 -15.04 -4.77 -16.47
N LYS A 72 -14.93 -4.48 -15.17
CA LYS A 72 -15.26 -3.18 -14.59
C LYS A 72 -14.00 -2.50 -14.06
N ARG A 73 -13.82 -1.22 -14.40
CA ARG A 73 -12.77 -0.37 -13.86
C ARG A 73 -13.38 0.74 -13.01
N VAL A 74 -12.89 0.87 -11.77
CA VAL A 74 -13.25 1.96 -10.87
C VAL A 74 -12.00 2.76 -10.55
N GLU A 75 -11.98 4.03 -10.96
CA GLU A 75 -10.92 4.97 -10.63
C GLU A 75 -11.42 5.94 -9.55
N TYR A 76 -10.65 6.05 -8.45
CA TYR A 76 -10.98 6.95 -7.35
C TYR A 76 -9.73 7.62 -6.83
N ARG A 77 -9.60 8.92 -7.06
CA ARG A 77 -8.42 9.71 -6.72
C ARG A 77 -8.57 10.57 -5.46
N ASP A 78 -9.77 10.59 -4.89
CA ASP A 78 -10.02 11.27 -3.62
C ASP A 78 -9.37 10.49 -2.47
N MET A 79 -8.97 11.20 -1.41
CA MET A 79 -8.40 10.60 -0.20
C MET A 79 -9.45 10.28 0.85
N HIS A 80 -10.71 10.69 0.64
CA HIS A 80 -11.79 10.44 1.58
C HIS A 80 -12.33 9.01 1.45
N PHE A 81 -12.96 8.55 2.53
CA PHE A 81 -13.67 7.27 2.51
C PHE A 81 -14.90 7.36 1.59
N ASN A 82 -15.04 6.40 0.70
CA ASN A 82 -16.19 6.26 -0.18
C ASN A 82 -16.99 5.02 0.26
N GLU A 83 -18.09 5.27 0.93
CA GLU A 83 -18.95 4.23 1.49
C GLU A 83 -19.58 3.35 0.40
N GLN A 84 -19.91 3.92 -0.74
CA GLN A 84 -20.48 3.18 -1.86
C GLN A 84 -19.46 2.18 -2.43
N ILE A 85 -18.22 2.59 -2.65
CA ILE A 85 -17.16 1.67 -3.09
C ILE A 85 -16.99 0.54 -2.06
N PHE A 86 -16.99 0.86 -0.78
CA PHE A 86 -16.75 -0.10 0.28
C PHE A 86 -17.86 -1.13 0.41
N ASN A 87 -19.13 -0.69 0.34
CA ASN A 87 -20.29 -1.53 0.62
C ASN A 87 -20.94 -2.13 -0.64
N GLU A 88 -20.76 -1.50 -1.81
CA GLU A 88 -21.55 -1.84 -3.01
C GLU A 88 -20.68 -2.23 -4.21
N CYS A 89 -19.33 -2.29 -4.06
CA CYS A 89 -18.51 -2.69 -5.19
C CYS A 89 -18.93 -4.06 -5.72
N GLU A 90 -18.94 -4.17 -7.03
CA GLU A 90 -19.33 -5.40 -7.70
C GLU A 90 -18.14 -6.35 -7.86
N ASP A 91 -18.46 -7.63 -8.06
CA ASP A 91 -17.51 -8.62 -8.52
C ASP A 91 -16.84 -8.20 -9.83
N ASN A 92 -15.68 -8.77 -10.10
CA ASN A 92 -14.94 -8.53 -11.33
C ASN A 92 -14.54 -7.04 -11.55
N THR A 93 -14.24 -6.33 -10.45
CA THR A 93 -13.86 -4.92 -10.46
C THR A 93 -12.34 -4.77 -10.28
N ASN A 94 -11.71 -3.99 -11.16
CA ASN A 94 -10.34 -3.51 -11.02
C ASN A 94 -10.33 -2.07 -10.53
N PHE A 95 -9.64 -1.83 -9.43
CA PHE A 95 -9.49 -0.50 -8.84
C PHE A 95 -8.20 0.18 -9.30
N SER A 96 -8.25 1.52 -9.29
CA SER A 96 -7.10 2.40 -9.54
C SER A 96 -7.30 3.69 -8.75
N GLY A 97 -6.23 4.23 -8.16
CA GLY A 97 -6.29 5.48 -7.39
C GLY A 97 -5.55 5.44 -6.05
N ASN A 98 -5.89 6.35 -5.13
CA ASN A 98 -5.10 6.55 -3.92
C ASN A 98 -5.63 5.80 -2.69
N PHE A 99 -6.91 5.88 -2.40
CA PHE A 99 -7.60 5.20 -1.28
C PHE A 99 -6.92 5.36 0.10
N GLN A 100 -6.42 6.56 0.40
CA GLN A 100 -5.55 6.84 1.54
C GLN A 100 -6.32 7.09 2.84
N THR A 101 -7.15 6.13 3.25
CA THR A 101 -7.84 6.15 4.54
C THR A 101 -7.93 4.76 5.14
N GLU A 102 -7.69 4.67 6.45
CA GLU A 102 -7.74 3.43 7.23
C GLU A 102 -9.15 2.81 7.32
N LYS A 103 -10.20 3.60 7.11
CA LYS A 103 -11.59 3.13 7.17
C LYS A 103 -11.89 1.95 6.24
N TYR A 104 -11.13 1.81 5.15
CA TYR A 104 -11.31 0.67 4.24
C TYR A 104 -10.84 -0.66 4.83
N PHE A 105 -9.92 -0.66 5.77
CA PHE A 105 -9.30 -1.89 6.29
C PHE A 105 -9.26 -1.96 7.83
N GLU A 106 -9.98 -1.09 8.51
CA GLU A 106 -10.02 -1.04 9.99
C GLU A 106 -10.41 -2.41 10.58
N ALA A 107 -11.40 -3.09 10.00
CA ALA A 107 -11.86 -4.40 10.47
C ALA A 107 -10.81 -5.51 10.39
N ILE A 108 -9.82 -5.36 9.49
CA ILE A 108 -8.73 -6.33 9.30
C ILE A 108 -7.35 -5.74 9.64
N ALA A 109 -7.31 -4.64 10.38
CA ALA A 109 -6.08 -3.93 10.71
C ALA A 109 -4.98 -4.82 11.35
N PRO A 110 -5.29 -5.78 12.24
CA PRO A 110 -4.27 -6.70 12.75
C PRO A 110 -3.57 -7.51 11.64
N SER A 111 -4.32 -8.07 10.71
CA SER A 111 -3.78 -8.84 9.58
C SER A 111 -2.99 -7.97 8.60
N ILE A 112 -3.39 -6.71 8.40
CA ILE A 112 -2.62 -5.75 7.60
C ILE A 112 -1.27 -5.42 8.27
N ARG A 113 -1.21 -5.31 9.60
CA ARG A 113 0.04 -5.09 10.33
C ARG A 113 0.99 -6.28 10.24
N GLU A 114 0.46 -7.50 10.26
CA GLU A 114 1.25 -8.72 10.04
C GLU A 114 1.90 -8.71 8.65
N ASP A 115 1.13 -8.37 7.61
CA ASP A 115 1.66 -8.29 6.25
C ASP A 115 2.76 -7.24 6.12
N PHE A 116 2.64 -6.11 6.81
CA PHE A 116 3.64 -5.05 6.78
C PHE A 116 4.76 -5.25 7.80
N THR A 117 5.00 -6.48 8.24
CA THR A 117 6.22 -6.83 8.96
C THR A 117 7.41 -6.70 8.00
N PHE A 118 8.37 -5.87 8.38
CA PHE A 118 9.57 -5.69 7.58
C PHE A 118 10.40 -6.97 7.57
N LYS A 119 10.94 -7.30 6.40
CA LYS A 119 11.92 -8.39 6.27
C LYS A 119 13.14 -8.12 7.14
N GLU A 120 13.76 -9.18 7.63
CA GLU A 120 14.95 -9.12 8.50
C GLU A 120 16.10 -8.31 7.89
N ALA A 121 16.26 -8.35 6.56
CA ALA A 121 17.26 -7.56 5.84
C ALA A 121 17.15 -6.04 6.09
N TYR A 122 15.98 -5.55 6.49
CA TYR A 122 15.74 -4.14 6.83
C TYR A 122 15.59 -3.94 8.34
N SER A 123 14.85 -4.82 9.02
CA SER A 123 14.54 -4.63 10.44
C SER A 123 15.77 -4.79 11.33
N VAL A 124 16.65 -5.75 11.03
CA VAL A 124 17.85 -6.01 11.85
C VAL A 124 18.82 -4.82 11.82
N PRO A 125 19.29 -4.33 10.65
CA PRO A 125 20.19 -3.17 10.63
C PRO A 125 19.57 -1.90 11.23
N CYS A 126 18.25 -1.71 11.08
CA CYS A 126 17.56 -0.59 11.70
C CYS A 126 17.55 -0.69 13.23
N GLN A 127 17.31 -1.89 13.77
CA GLN A 127 17.32 -2.12 15.21
C GLN A 127 18.73 -1.92 15.79
N GLU A 128 19.75 -2.49 15.15
CA GLU A 128 21.15 -2.30 15.57
C GLU A 128 21.55 -0.80 15.58
N PHE A 129 21.11 -0.05 14.57
CA PHE A 129 21.34 1.38 14.53
C PHE A 129 20.64 2.11 15.69
N ILE A 130 19.36 1.81 15.96
CA ILE A 130 18.61 2.39 17.08
C ILE A 130 19.27 2.05 18.42
N ASP A 131 19.70 0.81 18.59
CA ASP A 131 20.37 0.37 19.83
C ASP A 131 21.70 1.08 20.03
N SER A 132 22.43 1.37 18.96
CA SER A 132 23.68 2.16 19.01
C SER A 132 23.48 3.61 19.46
N LEU A 133 22.25 4.12 19.36
CA LEU A 133 21.86 5.47 19.79
C LEU A 133 21.25 5.51 21.21
N GLY A 134 21.24 4.38 21.92
CA GLY A 134 20.68 4.28 23.28
C GLY A 134 19.26 3.70 23.34
N GLY A 135 18.70 3.27 22.20
CA GLY A 135 17.38 2.69 22.11
C GLY A 135 16.29 3.67 21.64
N ARG A 136 15.08 3.17 21.47
CA ARG A 136 13.96 3.94 20.90
C ARG A 136 13.57 5.15 21.75
N ASP A 137 13.63 5.03 23.06
CA ASP A 137 13.19 6.06 23.99
C ASP A 137 14.13 7.27 24.01
N GLU A 138 15.36 7.10 23.52
CA GLU A 138 16.37 8.16 23.43
C GLU A 138 16.43 8.81 22.03
N CYS A 139 15.61 8.34 21.09
CA CYS A 139 15.67 8.78 19.70
C CYS A 139 14.46 9.61 19.27
N ILE A 140 14.72 10.71 18.56
CA ILE A 140 13.69 11.45 17.82
C ILE A 140 14.06 11.39 16.34
N PHE A 141 13.14 10.86 15.52
CA PHE A 141 13.33 10.76 14.08
C PHE A 141 12.60 11.89 13.36
N LEU A 142 13.32 12.64 12.54
CA LEU A 142 12.78 13.73 11.74
C LEU A 142 12.90 13.40 10.25
N HIS A 143 11.75 13.26 9.57
CA HIS A 143 11.70 13.13 8.12
C HIS A 143 11.39 14.47 7.45
N VAL A 144 12.32 14.99 6.64
CA VAL A 144 12.15 16.24 5.89
C VAL A 144 11.98 15.94 4.41
N ARG A 145 10.73 16.06 3.91
CA ARG A 145 10.45 15.90 2.48
C ARG A 145 10.71 17.21 1.73
N ARG A 146 11.71 17.23 0.85
CA ARG A 146 12.10 18.41 0.06
C ARG A 146 11.45 18.51 -1.33
N GLY A 147 10.50 17.65 -1.66
CA GLY A 147 9.93 17.52 -2.99
C GLY A 147 10.72 16.55 -3.88
N SER A 148 10.31 16.42 -5.14
CA SER A 148 11.03 15.59 -6.12
C SER A 148 11.98 16.45 -6.96
N PRO A 149 13.24 16.04 -7.17
CA PRO A 149 14.12 16.70 -8.14
C PRO A 149 13.45 16.70 -9.52
N GLY A 150 13.24 17.85 -10.13
CA GLY A 150 12.60 17.97 -11.45
C GLY A 150 11.22 18.63 -11.46
N LEU A 151 10.57 18.81 -10.32
CA LEU A 151 9.35 19.63 -10.20
C LEU A 151 9.68 21.08 -9.80
N THR A 152 10.72 21.66 -10.40
CA THR A 152 11.04 23.09 -10.29
C THR A 152 10.12 23.89 -11.24
N GLY A 153 8.87 23.98 -10.86
CA GLY A 153 7.91 24.78 -11.58
C GLY A 153 6.65 24.99 -10.77
N ARG A 154 6.65 26.04 -9.94
CA ARG A 154 5.51 26.67 -9.27
C ARG A 154 5.13 26.15 -7.88
N ARG A 155 5.37 27.07 -6.93
CA ARG A 155 4.82 27.22 -5.58
C ARG A 155 5.45 26.39 -4.48
N GLY A 156 6.20 27.16 -3.65
CA GLY A 156 6.30 26.98 -2.20
C GLY A 156 6.57 25.58 -1.73
N GLU A 157 7.82 25.31 -1.40
CA GLU A 157 8.24 24.12 -0.68
C GLU A 157 7.37 23.95 0.57
N LYS A 158 6.42 23.04 0.50
CA LYS A 158 5.72 22.59 1.71
C LYS A 158 6.61 21.59 2.39
N LEU A 159 7.29 22.03 3.43
CA LEU A 159 7.92 21.15 4.40
C LEU A 159 6.79 20.41 5.12
N SER A 160 6.71 19.12 4.93
CA SER A 160 5.83 18.25 5.72
C SER A 160 6.68 17.64 6.84
N LEU A 161 6.45 18.09 8.06
CA LEU A 161 6.98 17.48 9.27
C LEU A 161 6.03 16.33 9.63
N ILE A 162 6.52 15.11 9.58
CA ILE A 162 5.80 13.95 10.12
C ILE A 162 6.48 13.61 11.43
N HIS A 163 5.79 13.83 12.54
CA HIS A 163 6.17 13.26 13.82
C HIS A 163 5.73 11.78 13.83
N ILE A 164 6.68 10.90 14.03
CA ILE A 164 6.43 9.48 14.25
C ILE A 164 6.67 9.20 15.73
#